data_f8cf37a11ede4b07709f4ffbba820234
#
_entry.id   f8cf37a11ede4b07709f4ffbba820234
#
_cell.length_a   1.000
_cell.length_b   1.000
_cell.length_c   1.000
_cell.angle_alpha   90.00
_cell.angle_beta   90.00
_cell.angle_gamma   90.00
#
_symmetry.space_group_name_H-M   'P 1'
#
loop_
_entity.id
_entity.type
_entity.pdbx_description
1 polymer ?
#
loop_
_entity_poly.entity_id
_entity_poly.type
_entity_poly.pdbx_seq_one_letter_code
_entity_poly.pdbx_strand_id
1 'polypeptide(L)'
;MNRYILFFFLILSTLTTLRAQQSRLVEVGNGYSQTSVNTTVFRNNSLVTQGDEQYISYYDGDGYLVLGKRKLDSDQWTLKRTQYKGNVKDAHNIISMMLDGEGYLHLSFDHHGHKLNYCRSTAPYTLELGDKEPMTGVDEGNVTYPEFYPLNGGDLLFVYRSGSSGRGNLVMNHYSVKEKKWNRVQDVLIDGEDQRNAYWQLYVDEQGTIHLSWVWRETWHVETNHDLCYARSYDNGVTWYKANGKKYDLPIRYNLSLIHISEPTRRTPIS
;
A
#
# COMPACT_ATOMS: atom_id res chain seq x y z
N MET A 1 -39.28 34.14 60.55
CA MET A 1 -39.53 34.65 59.18
C MET A 1 -38.42 34.16 58.29
N ASN A 2 -38.62 32.96 57.70
CA ASN A 2 -37.59 32.28 56.92
C ASN A 2 -37.71 32.69 55.43
N ARG A 3 -36.63 33.26 54.92
CA ARG A 3 -36.50 33.54 53.47
C ARG A 3 -35.81 32.35 52.81
N TYR A 4 -36.48 31.57 52.03
CA TYR A 4 -35.91 30.58 51.13
C TYR A 4 -35.43 31.30 49.85
N ILE A 5 -34.12 31.26 49.62
CA ILE A 5 -33.52 31.70 48.36
C ILE A 5 -33.52 30.48 47.42
N LEU A 6 -34.33 30.57 46.36
CA LEU A 6 -34.43 29.58 45.29
C LEU A 6 -33.31 29.86 44.29
N PHE A 7 -32.27 29.01 44.25
CA PHE A 7 -31.26 29.05 43.19
C PHE A 7 -31.79 28.29 41.97
N PHE A 8 -32.13 29.03 40.92
CA PHE A 8 -32.39 28.45 39.59
C PHE A 8 -31.03 28.13 38.93
N PHE A 9 -30.65 26.88 38.87
CA PHE A 9 -29.57 26.43 38.00
C PHE A 9 -30.09 26.34 36.57
N LEU A 10 -29.70 27.30 35.74
CA LEU A 10 -29.92 27.26 34.29
C LEU A 10 -28.86 26.28 33.73
N ILE A 11 -29.24 25.01 33.51
CA ILE A 11 -28.44 24.08 32.77
C ILE A 11 -28.56 24.44 31.30
N LEU A 12 -27.59 25.18 30.79
CA LEU A 12 -27.44 25.41 29.35
C LEU A 12 -26.92 24.10 28.74
N SER A 13 -27.86 23.23 28.33
CA SER A 13 -27.51 22.07 27.53
C SER A 13 -27.08 22.52 26.14
N THR A 14 -25.78 22.64 25.90
CA THR A 14 -25.22 22.72 24.56
C THR A 14 -25.55 21.42 23.85
N LEU A 15 -26.63 21.39 23.11
CA LEU A 15 -26.91 20.34 22.13
C LEU A 15 -25.84 20.43 21.04
N THR A 16 -24.70 19.76 21.24
CA THR A 16 -23.83 19.43 20.15
C THR A 16 -24.60 18.44 19.28
N THR A 17 -25.18 18.94 18.20
CA THR A 17 -25.73 18.07 17.15
C THR A 17 -24.55 17.29 16.58
N LEU A 18 -24.37 16.06 17.05
CA LEU A 18 -23.57 15.06 16.37
C LEU A 18 -24.23 14.86 15.00
N ARG A 19 -23.75 15.60 14.01
CA ARG A 19 -24.08 15.30 12.61
C ARG A 19 -23.38 14.00 12.30
N ALA A 20 -24.14 12.91 12.21
CA ALA A 20 -23.65 11.71 11.59
C ALA A 20 -23.10 12.12 10.21
N GLN A 21 -21.83 11.81 9.95
CA GLN A 21 -21.22 12.10 8.66
C GLN A 21 -21.97 11.24 7.64
N GLN A 22 -22.79 11.87 6.82
CA GLN A 22 -23.56 11.19 5.80
C GLN A 22 -22.57 10.73 4.72
N SER A 23 -22.35 9.42 4.62
CA SER A 23 -21.55 8.85 3.53
C SER A 23 -22.28 9.11 2.20
N ARG A 24 -21.54 9.59 1.22
CA ARG A 24 -22.03 9.85 -0.13
C ARG A 24 -21.27 8.99 -1.12
N LEU A 25 -22.00 8.33 -2.00
CA LEU A 25 -21.43 7.63 -3.13
C LEU A 25 -21.19 8.63 -4.27
N VAL A 26 -19.98 8.60 -4.83
CA VAL A 26 -19.60 9.37 -6.01
C VAL A 26 -19.24 8.38 -7.11
N GLU A 27 -20.02 8.39 -8.18
CA GLU A 27 -19.78 7.53 -9.33
C GLU A 27 -18.53 7.99 -10.09
N VAL A 28 -17.67 7.02 -10.44
CA VAL A 28 -16.44 7.26 -11.20
C VAL A 28 -16.63 6.91 -12.67
N GLY A 29 -17.04 5.68 -12.95
CA GLY A 29 -17.19 5.15 -14.32
C GLY A 29 -17.27 3.62 -14.31
N ASN A 30 -17.37 3.05 -15.51
CA ASN A 30 -17.51 1.61 -15.70
C ASN A 30 -16.16 0.90 -15.65
N GLY A 31 -15.98 -0.02 -14.68
CA GLY A 31 -14.82 -0.87 -14.57
C GLY A 31 -15.08 -2.30 -15.05
N TYR A 32 -13.99 -3.04 -15.30
CA TYR A 32 -14.08 -4.48 -15.56
C TYR A 32 -14.53 -5.24 -14.29
N SER A 33 -15.47 -6.17 -14.44
CA SER A 33 -16.12 -6.85 -13.31
C SER A 33 -16.25 -8.38 -13.42
N GLN A 34 -15.66 -9.02 -14.44
CA GLN A 34 -15.70 -10.48 -14.58
C GLN A 34 -14.71 -11.19 -13.65
N THR A 35 -13.74 -10.47 -13.09
CA THR A 35 -12.87 -10.88 -11.98
C THR A 35 -12.83 -9.78 -10.93
N SER A 36 -12.20 -10.05 -9.78
CA SER A 36 -12.04 -9.07 -8.71
C SER A 36 -10.83 -8.14 -8.88
N VAL A 37 -10.20 -8.06 -10.07
CA VAL A 37 -8.95 -7.28 -10.28
C VAL A 37 -9.06 -5.81 -9.84
N ASN A 38 -10.23 -5.20 -9.98
CA ASN A 38 -10.50 -3.84 -9.53
C ASN A 38 -10.92 -3.74 -8.04
N THR A 39 -11.12 -4.87 -7.35
CA THR A 39 -11.72 -4.89 -6.00
C THR A 39 -11.10 -5.91 -5.05
N THR A 40 -9.96 -6.51 -5.39
CA THR A 40 -9.31 -7.49 -4.51
C THR A 40 -8.88 -6.87 -3.18
N VAL A 41 -8.90 -7.65 -2.11
CA VAL A 41 -8.55 -7.21 -0.74
C VAL A 41 -7.09 -6.77 -0.60
N PHE A 42 -6.19 -7.29 -1.44
CA PHE A 42 -4.76 -6.92 -1.45
C PHE A 42 -4.43 -5.80 -2.46
N ARG A 43 -5.44 -5.13 -3.00
CA ARG A 43 -5.25 -3.97 -3.87
C ARG A 43 -4.94 -2.73 -3.02
N ASN A 44 -3.72 -2.23 -3.11
CA ASN A 44 -3.25 -1.05 -2.39
C ASN A 44 -3.04 0.15 -3.32
N ASN A 45 -3.42 1.34 -2.82
CA ASN A 45 -3.10 2.62 -3.45
C ASN A 45 -3.58 2.75 -4.91
N SER A 46 -4.80 2.26 -5.19
CA SER A 46 -5.50 2.52 -6.45
C SER A 46 -6.43 3.73 -6.38
N LEU A 47 -6.59 4.28 -5.18
CA LEU A 47 -7.25 5.53 -4.86
C LEU A 47 -6.33 6.29 -3.89
N VAL A 48 -5.87 7.48 -4.29
CA VAL A 48 -4.98 8.32 -3.48
C VAL A 48 -5.49 9.74 -3.44
N THR A 49 -5.22 10.42 -2.33
CA THR A 49 -5.57 11.83 -2.13
C THR A 49 -4.32 12.61 -1.81
N GLN A 50 -4.10 13.71 -2.50
CA GLN A 50 -3.04 14.67 -2.22
C GLN A 50 -3.62 16.09 -2.21
N GLY A 51 -3.50 16.77 -1.07
CA GLY A 51 -4.14 18.07 -0.87
C GLY A 51 -5.67 17.96 -1.02
N ASP A 52 -6.22 18.73 -1.94
CA ASP A 52 -7.64 18.76 -2.27
C ASP A 52 -8.02 17.94 -3.52
N GLU A 53 -7.07 17.23 -4.10
CA GLU A 53 -7.27 16.38 -5.28
C GLU A 53 -7.26 14.90 -4.92
N GLN A 54 -8.12 14.14 -5.58
CA GLN A 54 -8.23 12.68 -5.45
C GLN A 54 -7.99 12.05 -6.81
N TYR A 55 -7.19 10.98 -6.82
CA TYR A 55 -6.83 10.21 -8.02
C TYR A 55 -7.28 8.77 -7.86
N ILE A 56 -7.76 8.16 -8.94
CA ILE A 56 -8.18 6.76 -8.99
C ILE A 56 -7.61 6.08 -10.23
N SER A 57 -7.35 4.79 -10.12
CA SER A 57 -6.99 3.93 -11.25
C SER A 57 -7.81 2.64 -11.23
N TYR A 58 -8.22 2.16 -12.41
CA TYR A 58 -8.93 0.91 -12.58
C TYR A 58 -8.78 0.42 -14.02
N TYR A 59 -9.16 -0.83 -14.30
CA TYR A 59 -9.28 -1.35 -15.65
C TYR A 59 -10.71 -1.23 -16.13
N ASP A 60 -10.91 -0.76 -17.37
CA ASP A 60 -12.23 -0.74 -18.03
C ASP A 60 -12.62 -2.11 -18.60
N GLY A 61 -13.81 -2.18 -19.23
CA GLY A 61 -14.34 -3.41 -19.81
C GLY A 61 -13.50 -4.02 -20.94
N ASP A 62 -12.63 -3.23 -21.58
CA ASP A 62 -11.69 -3.68 -22.62
C ASP A 62 -10.29 -3.99 -22.06
N GLY A 63 -10.11 -3.87 -20.75
CA GLY A 63 -8.84 -4.10 -20.05
C GLY A 63 -7.84 -2.95 -20.14
N TYR A 64 -8.25 -1.76 -20.60
CA TYR A 64 -7.39 -0.60 -20.54
C TYR A 64 -7.33 -0.02 -19.12
N LEU A 65 -6.14 0.44 -18.75
CA LEU A 65 -5.94 1.21 -17.55
C LEU A 65 -6.57 2.59 -17.75
N VAL A 66 -7.48 2.95 -16.85
CA VAL A 66 -8.12 4.26 -16.77
C VAL A 66 -7.64 4.99 -15.54
N LEU A 67 -7.27 6.24 -15.70
CA LEU A 67 -6.97 7.17 -14.63
C LEU A 67 -8.10 8.17 -14.48
N GLY A 68 -8.37 8.56 -13.25
CA GLY A 68 -9.31 9.62 -12.94
C GLY A 68 -8.76 10.57 -11.93
N LYS A 69 -9.17 11.85 -12.01
CA LYS A 69 -8.95 12.82 -10.94
C LYS A 69 -10.17 13.69 -10.71
N ARG A 70 -10.35 14.15 -9.47
CA ARG A 70 -11.36 15.13 -9.08
C ARG A 70 -10.87 16.00 -7.94
N LYS A 71 -11.55 17.12 -7.72
CA LYS A 71 -11.46 17.87 -6.46
C LYS A 71 -12.32 17.18 -5.40
N LEU A 72 -11.92 17.22 -4.13
CA LEU A 72 -12.67 16.61 -3.03
C LEU A 72 -14.07 17.24 -2.83
N ASP A 73 -14.22 18.51 -3.16
CA ASP A 73 -15.48 19.27 -3.12
C ASP A 73 -16.37 19.08 -4.35
N SER A 74 -15.92 18.32 -5.36
CA SER A 74 -16.62 18.04 -6.62
C SER A 74 -16.95 16.57 -6.76
N ASP A 75 -18.11 16.24 -7.35
CA ASP A 75 -18.49 14.90 -7.77
C ASP A 75 -18.04 14.55 -9.18
N GLN A 76 -17.49 15.54 -9.89
CA GLN A 76 -17.11 15.37 -11.29
C GLN A 76 -15.67 14.83 -11.40
N TRP A 77 -15.55 13.62 -11.99
CA TRP A 77 -14.28 13.04 -12.35
C TRP A 77 -13.87 13.43 -13.76
N THR A 78 -12.61 13.84 -13.91
CA THR A 78 -11.95 13.87 -15.21
C THR A 78 -11.30 12.50 -15.42
N LEU A 79 -11.78 11.76 -16.41
CA LEU A 79 -11.27 10.41 -16.72
C LEU A 79 -10.41 10.41 -17.97
N LYS A 80 -9.37 9.59 -17.95
CA LYS A 80 -8.51 9.33 -19.10
C LYS A 80 -8.24 7.83 -19.25
N ARG A 81 -8.66 7.29 -20.37
CA ARG A 81 -8.21 5.97 -20.83
C ARG A 81 -6.79 6.09 -21.35
N THR A 82 -5.87 5.33 -20.76
CA THR A 82 -4.46 5.36 -21.16
C THR A 82 -4.17 4.45 -22.34
N GLN A 83 -2.94 4.47 -22.84
CA GLN A 83 -2.45 3.56 -23.87
C GLN A 83 -2.17 2.14 -23.36
N TYR A 84 -2.21 1.91 -22.04
CA TYR A 84 -1.81 0.66 -21.40
C TYR A 84 -3.00 -0.27 -21.15
N LYS A 85 -2.74 -1.58 -21.28
CA LYS A 85 -3.66 -2.65 -20.92
C LYS A 85 -3.02 -3.57 -19.87
N GLY A 86 -3.88 -4.24 -19.09
CA GLY A 86 -3.51 -5.35 -18.23
C GLY A 86 -4.34 -6.59 -18.49
N ASN A 87 -3.87 -7.73 -18.03
CA ASN A 87 -4.62 -8.98 -18.04
C ASN A 87 -5.66 -9.00 -16.90
N VAL A 88 -6.84 -8.49 -17.19
CA VAL A 88 -7.96 -8.39 -16.23
C VAL A 88 -8.56 -9.73 -15.81
N LYS A 89 -8.14 -10.84 -16.44
CA LYS A 89 -8.60 -12.19 -16.08
C LYS A 89 -7.90 -12.76 -14.87
N ASP A 90 -6.83 -12.12 -14.41
CA ASP A 90 -6.09 -12.50 -13.21
C ASP A 90 -6.19 -11.37 -12.15
N ALA A 91 -6.77 -11.70 -11.02
CA ALA A 91 -6.97 -10.75 -9.92
C ALA A 91 -5.67 -10.23 -9.28
N HIS A 92 -4.52 -10.88 -9.54
CA HIS A 92 -3.21 -10.40 -9.06
C HIS A 92 -2.71 -9.16 -9.82
N ASN A 93 -3.18 -8.94 -11.04
CA ASN A 93 -2.71 -7.87 -11.94
C ASN A 93 -3.26 -6.48 -11.57
N ILE A 94 -3.27 -6.17 -10.29
CA ILE A 94 -3.74 -4.91 -9.72
C ILE A 94 -2.93 -3.71 -10.23
N ILE A 95 -3.47 -2.51 -10.00
CA ILE A 95 -2.80 -1.24 -10.23
C ILE A 95 -2.47 -0.64 -8.86
N SER A 96 -1.23 -0.23 -8.67
CA SER A 96 -0.80 0.61 -7.56
C SER A 96 -0.27 1.93 -8.10
N MET A 97 -0.63 3.05 -7.46
CA MET A 97 -0.17 4.38 -7.86
C MET A 97 0.08 5.26 -6.64
N MET A 98 0.92 6.28 -6.82
CA MET A 98 1.16 7.32 -5.82
C MET A 98 1.65 8.60 -6.49
N LEU A 99 1.35 9.76 -5.91
CA LEU A 99 1.98 11.01 -6.32
C LEU A 99 3.21 11.26 -5.47
N ASP A 100 4.27 11.73 -6.12
CA ASP A 100 5.44 12.22 -5.42
C ASP A 100 5.25 13.66 -4.91
N GLY A 101 6.23 14.20 -4.20
CA GLY A 101 6.17 15.55 -3.61
C GLY A 101 6.17 16.69 -4.64
N GLU A 102 6.54 16.42 -5.89
CA GLU A 102 6.43 17.37 -7.00
C GLU A 102 5.10 17.20 -7.79
N GLY A 103 4.27 16.23 -7.41
CA GLY A 103 2.95 15.96 -8.05
C GLY A 103 3.01 15.08 -9.27
N TYR A 104 4.13 14.41 -9.56
CA TYR A 104 4.15 13.39 -10.60
C TYR A 104 3.47 12.12 -10.12
N LEU A 105 2.62 11.55 -10.97
CA LEU A 105 1.93 10.31 -10.72
C LEU A 105 2.81 9.13 -11.15
N HIS A 106 3.12 8.24 -10.22
CA HIS A 106 3.85 6.99 -10.43
C HIS A 106 2.87 5.84 -10.44
N LEU A 107 2.98 4.92 -11.42
CA LEU A 107 2.12 3.75 -11.56
C LEU A 107 2.90 2.47 -11.81
N SER A 108 2.43 1.39 -11.20
CA SER A 108 2.85 0.02 -11.51
C SER A 108 1.60 -0.86 -11.63
N PHE A 109 1.55 -1.74 -12.65
CA PHE A 109 0.34 -2.46 -13.01
C PHE A 109 0.65 -3.75 -13.76
N ASP A 110 -0.32 -4.69 -13.74
CA ASP A 110 -0.31 -5.92 -14.54
C ASP A 110 0.83 -6.89 -14.19
N HIS A 111 0.92 -7.25 -12.91
CA HIS A 111 1.99 -8.12 -12.41
C HIS A 111 1.49 -9.38 -11.72
N HIS A 112 1.90 -10.51 -12.27
CA HIS A 112 1.87 -11.82 -11.62
C HIS A 112 3.05 -12.63 -12.14
N GLY A 113 4.27 -12.31 -11.62
CA GLY A 113 5.50 -12.91 -12.11
C GLY A 113 5.95 -12.36 -13.48
N HIS A 114 5.70 -11.09 -13.75
CA HIS A 114 6.07 -10.44 -15.02
C HIS A 114 7.17 -9.40 -14.82
N LYS A 115 7.82 -9.01 -15.93
CA LYS A 115 8.74 -7.88 -15.93
C LYS A 115 8.03 -6.62 -15.42
N LEU A 116 8.75 -5.77 -14.70
CA LEU A 116 8.23 -4.52 -14.16
C LEU A 116 7.54 -3.68 -15.26
N ASN A 117 6.28 -3.37 -15.04
CA ASN A 117 5.53 -2.36 -15.75
C ASN A 117 5.42 -1.14 -14.83
N TYR A 118 6.28 -0.19 -15.02
CA TYR A 118 6.30 1.07 -14.31
C TYR A 118 6.33 2.22 -15.31
N CYS A 119 5.55 3.25 -15.05
CA CYS A 119 5.60 4.51 -15.78
C CYS A 119 5.26 5.67 -14.84
N ARG A 120 5.59 6.87 -15.30
CA ARG A 120 5.33 8.12 -14.58
C ARG A 120 4.53 9.07 -15.48
N SER A 121 3.78 9.99 -14.87
CA SER A 121 3.13 11.06 -15.61
C SER A 121 4.16 11.98 -16.29
N THR A 122 3.78 12.57 -17.44
CA THR A 122 4.66 13.44 -18.24
C THR A 122 4.86 14.83 -17.62
N ALA A 123 3.95 15.22 -16.71
CA ALA A 123 4.02 16.48 -15.96
C ALA A 123 3.33 16.32 -14.60
N PRO A 124 3.55 17.23 -13.64
CA PRO A 124 2.83 17.24 -12.37
C PRO A 124 1.31 17.33 -12.57
N TYR A 125 0.58 16.58 -11.74
CA TYR A 125 -0.88 16.60 -11.66
C TYR A 125 -1.64 16.30 -12.98
N THR A 126 -0.95 15.73 -13.99
CA THR A 126 -1.58 15.28 -15.22
C THR A 126 -1.93 13.79 -15.18
N LEU A 127 -2.92 13.38 -16.01
CA LEU A 127 -3.25 11.99 -16.26
C LEU A 127 -2.56 11.42 -17.52
N GLU A 128 -1.67 12.21 -18.14
CA GLU A 128 -0.86 11.78 -19.27
C GLU A 128 0.33 10.96 -18.79
N LEU A 129 0.43 9.70 -19.22
CA LEU A 129 1.53 8.80 -18.87
C LEU A 129 2.61 8.80 -19.94
N GLY A 130 3.86 8.81 -19.49
CA GLY A 130 5.03 8.54 -20.32
C GLY A 130 5.18 7.06 -20.66
N ASP A 131 6.29 6.73 -21.31
CA ASP A 131 6.65 5.35 -21.64
C ASP A 131 6.99 4.54 -20.39
N LYS A 132 6.93 3.20 -20.52
CA LYS A 132 7.40 2.31 -19.46
C LYS A 132 8.91 2.41 -19.33
N GLU A 133 9.37 2.55 -18.09
CA GLU A 133 10.79 2.64 -17.77
C GLU A 133 11.17 1.70 -16.61
N PRO A 134 12.44 1.30 -16.50
CA PRO A 134 12.91 0.59 -15.30
C PRO A 134 13.01 1.56 -14.12
N MET A 135 12.95 1.05 -12.90
CA MET A 135 13.30 1.82 -11.70
C MET A 135 14.81 1.78 -11.44
N THR A 136 15.33 0.60 -11.12
CA THR A 136 16.76 0.36 -10.84
C THR A 136 17.41 -0.55 -11.87
N GLY A 137 16.62 -1.30 -12.62
CA GLY A 137 17.08 -2.33 -13.56
C GLY A 137 17.51 -3.64 -12.89
N VAL A 138 17.37 -3.76 -11.56
CA VAL A 138 17.79 -4.93 -10.79
C VAL A 138 16.58 -5.64 -10.21
N ASP A 139 16.48 -6.98 -10.34
CA ASP A 139 15.40 -7.85 -9.86
C ASP A 139 13.98 -7.50 -10.37
N GLU A 140 13.91 -6.80 -11.50
CA GLU A 140 12.66 -6.34 -12.10
C GLU A 140 12.08 -7.31 -13.15
N GLY A 141 12.63 -8.53 -13.25
CA GLY A 141 12.22 -9.52 -14.25
C GLY A 141 10.98 -10.34 -13.85
N ASN A 142 10.67 -10.44 -12.57
CA ASN A 142 9.66 -11.35 -12.04
C ASN A 142 8.93 -10.71 -10.85
N VAL A 143 8.10 -9.68 -11.13
CA VAL A 143 7.43 -8.83 -10.16
C VAL A 143 6.01 -9.35 -9.88
N THR A 144 5.62 -9.35 -8.60
CA THR A 144 4.24 -9.53 -8.15
C THR A 144 3.97 -8.64 -6.93
N TYR A 145 2.72 -8.18 -6.78
CA TYR A 145 2.27 -7.30 -5.69
C TYR A 145 3.08 -6.00 -5.58
N PRO A 146 3.15 -5.19 -6.65
CA PRO A 146 3.79 -3.88 -6.56
C PRO A 146 2.95 -2.92 -5.71
N GLU A 147 3.60 -2.23 -4.77
CA GLU A 147 2.92 -1.29 -3.87
C GLU A 147 3.76 -0.04 -3.66
N PHE A 148 3.15 1.13 -3.88
CA PHE A 148 3.74 2.42 -3.55
C PHE A 148 3.28 2.89 -2.17
N TYR A 149 4.16 3.60 -1.47
CA TYR A 149 3.85 4.29 -0.22
C TYR A 149 4.50 5.67 -0.22
N PRO A 150 3.80 6.71 0.30
CA PRO A 150 4.39 8.03 0.45
C PRO A 150 5.35 8.02 1.64
N LEU A 151 6.45 8.75 1.49
CA LEU A 151 7.40 9.04 2.56
C LEU A 151 7.39 10.54 2.89
N ASN A 152 7.91 10.89 4.06
CA ASN A 152 8.08 12.28 4.46
C ASN A 152 8.97 13.02 3.45
N GLY A 153 8.62 14.27 3.16
CA GLY A 153 9.35 15.08 2.18
C GLY A 153 8.95 14.86 0.72
N GLY A 154 7.98 13.97 0.48
CA GLY A 154 7.45 13.70 -0.85
C GLY A 154 8.16 12.59 -1.61
N ASP A 155 9.16 11.97 -1.03
CA ASP A 155 9.79 10.77 -1.56
C ASP A 155 8.80 9.59 -1.56
N LEU A 156 9.07 8.54 -2.35
CA LEU A 156 8.23 7.35 -2.41
C LEU A 156 9.01 6.09 -2.05
N LEU A 157 8.30 5.17 -1.41
CA LEU A 157 8.73 3.80 -1.24
C LEU A 157 7.98 2.92 -2.22
N PHE A 158 8.66 1.94 -2.82
CA PHE A 158 8.07 0.94 -3.69
C PHE A 158 8.54 -0.44 -3.27
N VAL A 159 7.59 -1.33 -3.02
CA VAL A 159 7.87 -2.70 -2.59
C VAL A 159 7.18 -3.70 -3.51
N TYR A 160 7.81 -4.85 -3.70
CA TYR A 160 7.26 -5.94 -4.49
C TYR A 160 7.93 -7.26 -4.16
N ARG A 161 7.28 -8.36 -4.52
CA ARG A 161 7.91 -9.67 -4.53
C ARG A 161 8.68 -9.86 -5.84
N SER A 162 9.98 -10.14 -5.75
CA SER A 162 10.77 -10.71 -6.83
C SER A 162 10.79 -12.23 -6.69
N GLY A 163 10.37 -12.95 -7.73
CA GLY A 163 10.22 -14.40 -7.70
C GLY A 163 8.77 -14.88 -7.67
N SER A 164 8.55 -16.11 -7.22
CA SER A 164 7.23 -16.77 -7.25
C SER A 164 6.68 -17.06 -5.86
N SER A 165 5.45 -17.57 -5.79
CA SER A 165 4.85 -18.08 -4.56
C SER A 165 5.65 -19.27 -4.04
N GLY A 166 6.03 -19.26 -2.75
CA GLY A 166 6.92 -20.26 -2.14
C GLY A 166 8.41 -20.09 -2.47
N ARG A 167 8.80 -19.14 -3.35
CA ARG A 167 10.19 -18.87 -3.74
C ARG A 167 10.35 -17.42 -4.16
N GLY A 168 10.42 -16.51 -3.23
CA GLY A 168 10.50 -15.11 -3.59
C GLY A 168 11.01 -14.23 -2.46
N ASN A 169 11.56 -13.10 -2.85
CA ASN A 169 12.15 -12.11 -1.98
C ASN A 169 11.31 -10.84 -1.95
N LEU A 170 11.25 -10.18 -0.80
CA LEU A 170 10.70 -8.84 -0.71
C LEU A 170 11.82 -7.84 -1.05
N VAL A 171 11.55 -7.04 -2.06
CA VAL A 171 12.47 -6.02 -2.59
C VAL A 171 11.89 -4.65 -2.30
N MET A 172 12.78 -3.68 -2.03
CA MET A 172 12.40 -2.33 -1.67
C MET A 172 13.22 -1.30 -2.41
N ASN A 173 12.53 -0.39 -3.12
CA ASN A 173 13.13 0.75 -3.81
C ASN A 173 12.65 2.05 -3.17
N HIS A 174 13.47 3.08 -3.21
CA HIS A 174 13.19 4.43 -2.74
C HIS A 174 13.34 5.41 -3.92
N TYR A 175 12.32 6.24 -4.14
CA TYR A 175 12.38 7.36 -5.07
C TYR A 175 12.75 8.62 -4.33
N SER A 176 13.81 9.26 -4.76
CA SER A 176 14.20 10.57 -4.25
C SER A 176 13.65 11.65 -5.18
N VAL A 177 12.75 12.47 -4.68
CA VAL A 177 12.23 13.65 -5.40
C VAL A 177 13.35 14.60 -5.77
N LYS A 178 14.33 14.79 -4.87
CA LYS A 178 15.48 15.65 -5.10
C LYS A 178 16.35 15.18 -6.25
N GLU A 179 16.60 13.85 -6.33
CA GLU A 179 17.46 13.25 -7.36
C GLU A 179 16.67 12.87 -8.62
N LYS A 180 15.32 12.84 -8.54
CA LYS A 180 14.40 12.36 -9.56
C LYS A 180 14.72 10.95 -10.04
N LYS A 181 15.10 10.09 -9.07
CA LYS A 181 15.65 8.77 -9.35
C LYS A 181 15.20 7.74 -8.32
N TRP A 182 14.98 6.51 -8.79
CA TRP A 182 14.84 5.32 -7.97
C TRP A 182 16.19 4.78 -7.53
N ASN A 183 16.30 4.46 -6.27
CA ASN A 183 17.47 3.82 -5.67
C ASN A 183 17.03 2.53 -4.97
N ARG A 184 17.84 1.49 -5.04
CA ARG A 184 17.63 0.27 -4.27
C ARG A 184 17.97 0.55 -2.80
N VAL A 185 17.03 0.30 -1.87
CA VAL A 185 17.30 0.47 -0.43
C VAL A 185 18.04 -0.73 0.11
N GLN A 186 17.55 -1.93 -0.26
CA GLN A 186 18.15 -3.21 0.08
C GLN A 186 18.10 -4.11 -1.17
N ASP A 187 19.13 -4.88 -1.46
CA ASP A 187 19.09 -5.85 -2.55
C ASP A 187 17.97 -6.87 -2.29
N VAL A 188 17.88 -7.32 -1.06
CA VAL A 188 16.79 -8.16 -0.54
C VAL A 188 16.49 -7.74 0.89
N LEU A 189 15.26 -7.32 1.16
CA LEU A 189 14.83 -7.01 2.53
C LEU A 189 14.46 -8.28 3.30
N ILE A 190 13.58 -9.09 2.71
CA ILE A 190 13.21 -10.41 3.25
C ILE A 190 13.62 -11.45 2.23
N ASP A 191 14.49 -12.37 2.66
CA ASP A 191 15.04 -13.44 1.85
C ASP A 191 14.21 -14.71 2.06
N GLY A 192 13.57 -15.18 1.00
CA GLY A 192 12.83 -16.44 0.99
C GLY A 192 13.71 -17.68 0.93
N GLU A 193 15.03 -17.51 0.81
CA GLU A 193 16.02 -18.60 0.78
C GLU A 193 15.72 -19.65 -0.31
N ASP A 194 15.01 -19.25 -1.38
CA ASP A 194 14.48 -20.10 -2.46
C ASP A 194 13.60 -21.27 -1.96
N GLN A 195 13.06 -21.16 -0.74
CA GLN A 195 12.25 -22.19 -0.07
C GLN A 195 10.89 -21.65 0.38
N ARG A 196 10.72 -20.33 0.46
CA ARG A 196 9.51 -19.66 0.92
C ARG A 196 9.41 -18.24 0.37
N ASN A 197 8.36 -17.55 0.69
CA ASN A 197 8.25 -16.10 0.50
C ASN A 197 7.43 -15.45 1.61
N ALA A 198 7.64 -14.17 1.82
CA ALA A 198 6.79 -13.35 2.69
C ALA A 198 5.48 -12.98 1.97
N TYR A 199 4.34 -13.05 2.69
CA TYR A 199 3.11 -12.35 2.35
C TYR A 199 2.93 -11.24 3.38
N TRP A 200 3.03 -10.00 2.94
CA TRP A 200 3.21 -8.85 3.80
C TRP A 200 2.02 -7.88 3.78
N GLN A 201 2.00 -7.04 4.81
CA GLN A 201 1.29 -5.77 4.87
C GLN A 201 2.27 -4.71 5.34
N LEU A 202 2.29 -3.56 4.68
CA LEU A 202 3.15 -2.44 5.01
C LEU A 202 2.31 -1.20 5.26
N TYR A 203 2.75 -0.40 6.21
CA TYR A 203 2.15 0.89 6.53
C TYR A 203 3.25 1.89 6.92
N VAL A 204 3.13 3.12 6.44
CA VAL A 204 3.99 4.24 6.85
C VAL A 204 3.13 5.16 7.70
N ASP A 205 3.52 5.35 8.95
CA ASP A 205 2.78 6.19 9.89
C ASP A 205 3.07 7.69 9.69
N GLU A 206 2.35 8.55 10.40
CA GLU A 206 2.48 10.01 10.31
C GLU A 206 3.87 10.52 10.76
N GLN A 207 4.60 9.74 11.55
CA GLN A 207 5.97 10.03 11.97
C GLN A 207 7.00 9.58 10.92
N GLY A 208 6.56 8.87 9.87
CA GLY A 208 7.42 8.30 8.84
C GLY A 208 8.02 6.94 9.24
N THR A 209 7.53 6.32 10.32
CA THR A 209 7.93 4.96 10.66
C THR A 209 7.31 3.97 9.68
N ILE A 210 8.12 3.13 9.09
CA ILE A 210 7.65 2.03 8.26
C ILE A 210 7.39 0.82 9.14
N HIS A 211 6.15 0.34 9.14
CA HIS A 211 5.72 -0.88 9.81
C HIS A 211 5.50 -1.97 8.78
N LEU A 212 6.11 -3.14 8.99
CA LEU A 212 6.02 -4.28 8.10
C LEU A 212 5.65 -5.52 8.91
N SER A 213 4.54 -6.15 8.55
CA SER A 213 4.15 -7.45 9.08
C SER A 213 4.04 -8.45 7.94
N TRP A 214 4.35 -9.72 8.20
CA TRP A 214 4.21 -10.77 7.20
C TRP A 214 3.99 -12.12 7.83
N VAL A 215 3.46 -13.03 7.01
CA VAL A 215 3.51 -14.47 7.25
C VAL A 215 4.43 -15.11 6.21
N TRP A 216 5.08 -16.19 6.58
CA TRP A 216 5.81 -17.03 5.65
C TRP A 216 4.87 -17.98 4.91
N ARG A 217 5.17 -18.25 3.66
CA ARG A 217 4.49 -19.26 2.83
C ARG A 217 5.53 -20.14 2.15
N GLU A 218 5.40 -21.46 2.35
CA GLU A 218 6.35 -22.47 1.85
C GLU A 218 6.04 -22.90 0.42
N THR A 219 4.77 -22.89 0.00
CA THR A 219 4.33 -23.34 -1.33
C THR A 219 3.29 -22.39 -1.90
N TRP A 220 2.74 -22.68 -3.07
CA TRP A 220 1.62 -21.94 -3.63
C TRP A 220 0.29 -22.19 -2.88
N HIS A 221 0.21 -23.19 -2.00
CA HIS A 221 -0.96 -23.49 -1.19
C HIS A 221 -1.09 -22.52 0.00
N VAL A 222 -2.27 -21.92 0.15
CA VAL A 222 -2.53 -20.90 1.20
C VAL A 222 -2.43 -21.46 2.61
N GLU A 223 -2.73 -22.73 2.80
CA GLU A 223 -2.63 -23.45 4.08
C GLU A 223 -1.20 -23.61 4.58
N THR A 224 -0.19 -23.33 3.74
CA THR A 224 1.22 -23.31 4.14
C THR A 224 1.67 -21.96 4.71
N ASN A 225 0.73 -21.03 4.94
CA ASN A 225 1.01 -19.80 5.69
C ASN A 225 1.23 -20.11 7.16
N HIS A 226 2.32 -19.57 7.71
CA HIS A 226 2.67 -19.75 9.12
C HIS A 226 3.46 -18.56 9.65
N ASP A 227 3.63 -18.47 10.96
CA ASP A 227 4.45 -17.50 11.68
C ASP A 227 4.18 -16.03 11.32
N LEU A 228 3.41 -15.34 12.14
CA LEU A 228 3.26 -13.89 12.01
C LEU A 228 4.52 -13.19 12.47
N CYS A 229 5.13 -12.43 11.59
CA CYS A 229 6.37 -11.69 11.79
C CYS A 229 6.13 -10.19 11.75
N TYR A 230 7.05 -9.41 12.33
CA TYR A 230 6.99 -7.96 12.34
C TYR A 230 8.37 -7.31 12.33
N ALA A 231 8.48 -6.21 11.59
CA ALA A 231 9.65 -5.33 11.61
C ALA A 231 9.21 -3.87 11.48
N ARG A 232 10.05 -2.94 11.93
CA ARG A 232 9.86 -1.50 11.73
C ARG A 232 11.17 -0.82 11.38
N SER A 233 11.06 0.27 10.61
CA SER A 233 12.19 1.11 10.22
C SER A 233 11.87 2.57 10.50
N TYR A 234 12.89 3.35 10.92
CA TYR A 234 12.78 4.78 11.21
C TYR A 234 13.59 5.64 10.23
N ASP A 235 14.23 5.02 9.25
CA ASP A 235 15.19 5.61 8.34
C ASP A 235 14.92 5.20 6.87
N ASN A 236 13.66 5.24 6.49
CA ASN A 236 13.18 4.95 5.13
C ASN A 236 13.58 3.55 4.63
N GLY A 237 13.66 2.55 5.54
CA GLY A 237 13.92 1.16 5.17
C GLY A 237 15.40 0.75 5.17
N VAL A 238 16.31 1.61 5.61
CA VAL A 238 17.76 1.31 5.67
C VAL A 238 18.08 0.35 6.80
N THR A 239 17.52 0.59 8.00
CA THR A 239 17.69 -0.29 9.15
C THR A 239 16.34 -0.76 9.70
N TRP A 240 16.30 -1.98 10.18
CA TRP A 240 15.06 -2.61 10.62
C TRP A 240 15.19 -3.16 12.05
N TYR A 241 14.10 -3.07 12.80
CA TYR A 241 14.05 -3.46 14.20
C TYR A 241 12.87 -4.38 14.48
N LYS A 242 13.10 -5.36 15.34
CA LYS A 242 12.07 -6.24 15.90
C LYS A 242 11.13 -5.46 16.84
N ALA A 243 9.98 -6.04 17.19
CA ALA A 243 9.04 -5.45 18.15
C ALA A 243 9.70 -5.10 19.50
N ASN A 244 10.67 -5.91 19.96
CA ASN A 244 11.42 -5.70 21.21
C ASN A 244 12.57 -4.68 21.10
N GLY A 245 12.71 -4.00 19.95
CA GLY A 245 13.74 -2.98 19.71
C GLY A 245 15.10 -3.50 19.28
N LYS A 246 15.30 -4.82 19.19
CA LYS A 246 16.56 -5.37 18.64
C LYS A 246 16.62 -5.14 17.13
N LYS A 247 17.80 -4.73 16.64
CA LYS A 247 18.06 -4.60 15.21
C LYS A 247 18.06 -5.97 14.52
N TYR A 248 17.51 -6.01 13.30
CA TYR A 248 17.66 -7.16 12.42
C TYR A 248 19.01 -7.12 11.71
N ASP A 249 19.62 -8.29 11.53
CA ASP A 249 20.63 -8.51 10.50
C ASP A 249 19.91 -8.66 9.15
N LEU A 250 20.37 -7.96 8.12
CA LEU A 250 19.76 -8.00 6.79
C LEU A 250 20.55 -8.90 5.84
N PRO A 251 19.89 -9.58 4.91
CA PRO A 251 18.43 -9.69 4.74
C PRO A 251 17.77 -10.46 5.90
N ILE A 252 16.49 -10.14 6.15
CA ILE A 252 15.69 -10.85 7.14
C ILE A 252 15.39 -12.25 6.58
N ARG A 253 15.87 -13.28 7.27
CA ARG A 253 15.62 -14.68 6.97
C ARG A 253 14.68 -15.32 7.97
N TYR A 254 14.19 -16.52 7.64
CA TYR A 254 13.22 -17.22 8.47
C TYR A 254 13.68 -17.38 9.92
N ASN A 255 14.88 -17.85 10.16
CA ASN A 255 15.45 -18.07 11.49
C ASN A 255 15.65 -16.80 12.35
N LEU A 256 15.66 -15.62 11.69
CA LEU A 256 15.81 -14.31 12.36
C LEU A 256 14.48 -13.63 12.63
N SER A 257 13.41 -14.05 11.94
CA SER A 257 12.14 -13.32 11.85
C SER A 257 11.12 -13.68 12.92
N LEU A 258 11.29 -14.82 13.58
CA LEU A 258 10.32 -15.30 14.56
C LEU A 258 10.15 -14.28 15.69
N ILE A 259 8.97 -13.69 15.76
CA ILE A 259 8.52 -13.01 16.95
C ILE A 259 8.12 -14.13 17.93
N HIS A 260 8.84 -14.29 19.03
CA HIS A 260 8.25 -14.91 20.20
C HIS A 260 7.17 -13.96 20.73
N ILE A 261 6.00 -13.96 20.12
CA ILE A 261 4.80 -13.61 20.82
C ILE A 261 4.71 -14.71 21.88
N SER A 262 4.89 -14.32 23.14
CA SER A 262 4.66 -15.21 24.27
C SER A 262 3.44 -16.05 23.95
N GLU A 263 3.60 -17.39 23.97
CA GLU A 263 2.58 -18.36 23.58
C GLU A 263 1.20 -17.90 24.06
N PRO A 264 0.16 -18.00 23.21
CA PRO A 264 -1.19 -17.78 23.70
C PRO A 264 -1.36 -18.70 24.90
N THR A 265 -1.53 -18.12 26.07
CA THR A 265 -1.82 -18.84 27.29
C THR A 265 -2.82 -19.92 26.95
N ARG A 266 -2.43 -21.20 27.13
CA ARG A 266 -3.28 -22.35 26.91
C ARG A 266 -4.65 -22.00 27.49
N ARG A 267 -5.67 -21.92 26.63
CA ARG A 267 -7.06 -21.90 27.10
C ARG A 267 -7.24 -23.19 27.88
N THR A 268 -7.30 -23.10 29.19
CA THR A 268 -7.85 -24.18 30.01
C THR A 268 -9.22 -24.48 29.45
N PRO A 269 -9.52 -25.74 29.13
CA PRO A 269 -10.89 -26.11 28.75
C PRO A 269 -11.81 -25.70 29.91
N ILE A 270 -12.83 -24.92 29.60
CA ILE A 270 -13.92 -24.67 30.55
C ILE A 270 -14.64 -26.00 30.68
N SER A 271 -14.50 -26.64 31.84
CA SER A 271 -15.25 -27.82 32.25
C SER A 271 -16.72 -27.49 32.45
#